data_55646313ca94327a05b80ca864a4de49
#
_entry.id   55646313ca94327a05b80ca864a4de49
#
_cell.length_a   1.000
_cell.length_b   1.000
_cell.length_c   1.000
_cell.angle_alpha   90.00
_cell.angle_beta   90.00
_cell.angle_gamma   90.00
#
_symmetry.space_group_name_H-M   'P 1'
#
loop_
_entity.id
_entity.type
_entity.pdbx_description
1 polymer ?
#
loop_
_entity_poly.entity_id
_entity_poly.type
_entity_poly.pdbx_seq_one_letter_code
_entity_poly.pdbx_strand_id
1 'polypeptide(L)'
;MMVEKILTKEEVLQNGVCFEEELDWGGWYCEQIVSENESGEEIPFTGLAYDLYPDGKLEYYGYIKDGFRHGMNVWFYPNGNI
;
A
#
# COMPACT_ATOMS: atom_id res chain seq x y z
N MET A 1 0.58 23.79 12.99
CA MET A 1 0.48 22.31 13.05
C MET A 1 -0.01 21.79 11.71
N MET A 2 0.67 20.76 11.21
CA MET A 2 0.26 20.15 9.97
C MET A 2 -0.65 18.98 10.24
N VAL A 3 -1.76 18.93 9.51
CA VAL A 3 -2.69 17.81 9.56
C VAL A 3 -2.50 17.01 8.26
N GLU A 4 -2.26 15.72 8.39
CA GLU A 4 -2.11 14.88 7.22
C GLU A 4 -3.44 14.79 6.47
N LYS A 5 -3.37 15.03 5.17
CA LYS A 5 -4.55 15.01 4.32
C LYS A 5 -4.90 13.56 3.95
N ILE A 6 -6.17 13.23 4.02
CA ILE A 6 -6.68 11.96 3.49
C ILE A 6 -6.66 12.07 1.96
N LEU A 7 -5.96 11.15 1.33
CA LEU A 7 -5.86 11.14 -0.13
C LEU A 7 -7.15 10.67 -0.78
N THR A 8 -7.42 11.20 -1.96
CA THR A 8 -8.54 10.71 -2.76
C THR A 8 -8.15 9.39 -3.43
N LYS A 9 -9.13 8.62 -3.85
CA LYS A 9 -8.89 7.38 -4.59
C LYS A 9 -8.03 7.64 -5.82
N GLU A 10 -8.30 8.72 -6.55
CA GLU A 10 -7.56 9.07 -7.76
C GLU A 10 -6.08 9.34 -7.46
N GLU A 11 -5.80 10.08 -6.39
CA GLU A 11 -4.43 10.33 -5.96
C GLU A 11 -3.71 9.04 -5.59
N VAL A 12 -4.40 8.15 -4.89
CA VAL A 12 -3.82 6.87 -4.47
C VAL A 12 -3.51 5.99 -5.67
N LEU A 13 -4.45 5.86 -6.61
CA LEU A 13 -4.25 5.04 -7.80
C LEU A 13 -3.14 5.58 -8.69
N GLN A 14 -3.00 6.89 -8.75
CA GLN A 14 -2.01 7.55 -9.59
C GLN A 14 -0.59 7.42 -9.03
N ASN A 15 -0.44 7.45 -7.72
CA ASN A 15 0.86 7.49 -7.06
C ASN A 15 1.23 6.20 -6.33
N GLY A 16 0.30 5.28 -6.16
CA GLY A 16 0.51 4.07 -5.39
C GLY A 16 0.64 2.82 -6.21
N VAL A 17 0.98 1.74 -5.51
CA VAL A 17 1.14 0.40 -6.09
C VAL A 17 0.11 -0.51 -5.42
N CYS A 18 -0.61 -1.30 -6.21
CA CYS A 18 -1.59 -2.23 -5.67
C CYS A 18 -0.89 -3.38 -4.96
N PHE A 19 -1.16 -3.52 -3.67
CA PHE A 19 -0.52 -4.55 -2.84
C PHE A 19 -0.80 -5.94 -3.37
N GLU A 20 -2.06 -6.24 -3.65
CA GLU A 20 -2.47 -7.57 -4.09
C GLU A 20 -1.83 -7.98 -5.43
N GLU A 21 -1.69 -7.04 -6.34
CA GLU A 21 -1.18 -7.32 -7.68
C GLU A 21 0.33 -7.28 -7.81
N GLU A 22 0.99 -6.41 -7.06
CA GLU A 22 2.40 -6.11 -7.30
C GLU A 22 3.32 -6.32 -6.11
N LEU A 23 2.77 -6.47 -4.92
CA LEU A 23 3.55 -6.63 -3.70
C LEU A 23 3.27 -7.98 -3.05
N ASP A 24 4.13 -8.37 -2.14
CA ASP A 24 3.97 -9.61 -1.39
C ASP A 24 4.66 -9.49 -0.04
N TRP A 25 4.44 -10.46 0.81
CA TRP A 25 5.15 -10.57 2.08
C TRP A 25 6.41 -11.40 1.88
N GLY A 26 7.54 -10.85 2.28
CA GLY A 26 8.83 -11.53 2.13
C GLY A 26 9.71 -11.37 3.36
N GLY A 27 11.00 -11.63 3.20
CA GLY A 27 11.93 -11.64 4.30
C GLY A 27 11.95 -12.96 5.05
N TRP A 28 12.79 -13.05 6.08
CA TRP A 28 13.00 -14.29 6.82
C TRP A 28 11.74 -14.80 7.52
N TYR A 29 10.88 -13.89 8.00
CA TYR A 29 9.66 -14.25 8.75
C TYR A 29 8.40 -13.80 8.03
N CYS A 30 8.48 -13.49 6.74
CA CYS A 30 7.37 -12.94 5.96
C CYS A 30 6.81 -11.66 6.58
N GLU A 31 7.67 -10.82 7.10
CA GLU A 31 7.30 -9.60 7.81
C GLU A 31 7.54 -8.33 7.01
N GLN A 32 8.26 -8.44 5.88
CA GLN A 32 8.53 -7.31 5.01
C GLN A 32 7.63 -7.32 3.79
N ILE A 33 7.18 -6.13 3.42
CA ILE A 33 6.44 -5.94 2.17
C ILE A 33 7.48 -5.75 1.06
N VAL A 34 7.44 -6.62 0.07
CA VAL A 34 8.45 -6.65 -0.99
C VAL A 34 7.82 -6.56 -2.36
N SER A 35 8.62 -6.10 -3.32
CA SER A 35 8.31 -6.19 -4.74
C SER A 35 9.36 -7.06 -5.40
N GLU A 36 9.05 -7.62 -6.57
CA GLU A 36 10.02 -8.36 -7.37
C GLU A 36 10.58 -7.47 -8.45
N ASN A 37 11.91 -7.52 -8.62
CA ASN A 37 12.55 -6.85 -9.75
C ASN A 37 12.48 -7.74 -11.01
N GLU A 38 13.04 -7.27 -12.11
CA GLU A 38 13.03 -8.00 -13.38
C GLU A 38 13.72 -9.35 -13.31
N SER A 39 14.66 -9.51 -12.38
CA SER A 39 15.39 -10.77 -12.18
C SER A 39 14.67 -11.72 -11.22
N GLY A 40 13.51 -11.36 -10.70
CA GLY A 40 12.76 -12.17 -9.76
C GLY A 40 13.25 -12.07 -8.32
N GLU A 41 14.12 -11.12 -8.02
CA GLU A 41 14.61 -10.91 -6.66
C GLU A 41 13.61 -10.07 -5.85
N GLU A 42 13.39 -10.47 -4.61
CA GLU A 42 12.55 -9.71 -3.69
C GLU A 42 13.32 -8.51 -3.15
N ILE A 43 12.70 -7.34 -3.27
CA ILE A 43 13.28 -6.08 -2.79
C ILE A 43 12.30 -5.44 -1.83
N PRO A 44 12.75 -4.99 -0.64
CA PRO A 44 11.86 -4.25 0.28
C PRO A 44 11.26 -3.04 -0.42
N PHE A 45 9.93 -2.94 -0.34
CA PHE A 45 9.20 -1.87 -1.00
C PHE A 45 9.26 -0.56 -0.20
N THR A 46 9.40 0.55 -0.91
CA THR A 46 9.26 1.90 -0.34
C THR A 46 8.35 2.69 -1.25
N GLY A 47 7.28 3.24 -0.68
CA GLY A 47 6.32 4.05 -1.43
C GLY A 47 4.92 3.92 -0.88
N LEU A 48 3.96 4.37 -1.68
CA LEU A 48 2.54 4.28 -1.34
C LEU A 48 1.98 2.96 -1.86
N ALA A 49 1.33 2.21 -0.98
CA ALA A 49 0.68 0.95 -1.33
C ALA A 49 -0.82 1.06 -1.05
N TYR A 50 -1.62 0.36 -1.83
CA TYR A 50 -3.07 0.35 -1.63
C TYR A 50 -3.68 -1.00 -2.00
N ASP A 51 -4.91 -1.21 -1.52
CA ASP A 51 -5.75 -2.33 -1.92
C ASP A 51 -7.15 -1.84 -2.23
N LEU A 52 -7.85 -2.57 -3.08
CA LEU A 52 -9.23 -2.28 -3.46
C LEU A 52 -10.14 -3.42 -3.05
N TYR A 53 -11.38 -3.09 -2.72
CA TYR A 53 -12.44 -4.08 -2.58
C TYR A 53 -12.76 -4.67 -3.96
N PRO A 54 -13.41 -5.84 -4.02
CA PRO A 54 -13.77 -6.45 -5.31
C PRO A 54 -14.62 -5.57 -6.22
N ASP A 55 -15.37 -4.61 -5.66
CA ASP A 55 -16.16 -3.67 -6.45
C ASP A 55 -15.36 -2.47 -6.95
N GLY A 56 -14.06 -2.42 -6.66
CA GLY A 56 -13.18 -1.35 -7.08
C GLY A 56 -13.06 -0.18 -6.12
N LYS A 57 -13.78 -0.19 -5.02
CA LYS A 57 -13.65 0.86 -4.00
C LYS A 57 -12.35 0.71 -3.23
N LEU A 58 -11.80 1.82 -2.78
CA LEU A 58 -10.56 1.83 -2.02
C LEU A 58 -10.77 1.17 -0.66
N GLU A 59 -9.99 0.15 -0.36
CA GLU A 59 -10.02 -0.56 0.91
C GLU A 59 -9.00 -0.03 1.91
N TYR A 60 -7.81 0.23 1.40
CA TYR A 60 -6.66 0.60 2.22
C TYR A 60 -5.64 1.37 1.42
N TYR A 61 -4.96 2.32 2.07
CA TYR A 61 -3.68 2.82 1.57
C TYR A 61 -2.78 3.15 2.74
N GLY A 62 -1.47 3.13 2.47
CA GLY A 62 -0.48 3.48 3.49
C GLY A 62 0.89 3.62 2.88
N TYR A 63 1.76 4.30 3.61
CA TYR A 63 3.14 4.47 3.21
C TYR A 63 3.99 3.34 3.79
N ILE A 64 4.87 2.81 2.96
CA ILE A 64 5.76 1.71 3.29
C ILE A 64 7.19 2.21 3.13
N LYS A 65 8.05 1.90 4.08
CA LYS A 65 9.46 2.24 4.02
C LYS A 65 10.30 1.01 4.32
N ASP A 66 11.15 0.62 3.38
CA ASP A 66 12.02 -0.54 3.50
C ASP A 66 11.25 -1.81 3.90
N GLY A 67 10.05 -1.95 3.37
CA GLY A 67 9.20 -3.11 3.61
C GLY A 67 8.29 -3.03 4.83
N PHE A 68 8.31 -1.94 5.57
CA PHE A 68 7.52 -1.77 6.79
C PHE A 68 6.57 -0.58 6.68
N ARG A 69 5.40 -0.71 7.28
CA ARG A 69 4.46 0.41 7.35
C ARG A 69 5.10 1.59 8.07
N HIS A 70 4.93 2.77 7.50
CA HIS A 70 5.54 3.99 8.00
C HIS A 70 4.59 5.15 7.81
N GLY A 71 4.36 5.94 8.87
CA GLY A 71 3.46 7.08 8.79
C GLY A 71 2.00 6.68 8.80
N MET A 72 1.17 7.44 8.09
CA MET A 72 -0.27 7.26 8.11
C MET A 72 -0.71 6.06 7.27
N ASN A 73 -1.59 5.25 7.86
CA ASN A 73 -2.24 4.13 7.20
C ASN A 73 -3.74 4.32 7.36
N VAL A 74 -4.48 4.16 6.27
CA VAL A 74 -5.92 4.43 6.24
C VAL A 74 -6.67 3.22 5.73
N TRP A 75 -7.67 2.77 6.48
CA TRP A 75 -8.59 1.71 6.06
C TRP A 75 -9.97 2.31 5.90
N PHE A 76 -10.69 1.84 4.88
CA PHE A 76 -12.03 2.28 4.57
C PHE A 76 -13.02 1.14 4.78
N TYR A 77 -14.22 1.45 5.23
CA TYR A 77 -15.30 0.49 5.22
C TYR A 77 -15.84 0.31 3.79
N PRO A 78 -16.54 -0.81 3.51
CA PRO A 78 -17.10 -1.05 2.17
C PRO A 78 -18.04 0.04 1.67
N ASN A 79 -18.63 0.83 2.57
CA ASN A 79 -19.52 1.94 2.22
C ASN A 79 -18.75 3.24 1.89
N GLY A 80 -17.42 3.20 1.94
CA GLY A 80 -16.57 4.36 1.65
C GLY A 80 -16.22 5.23 2.85
N ASN A 81 -16.72 4.93 4.03
CA ASN A 81 -16.35 5.66 5.24
C ASN A 81 -15.03 5.14 5.81
N ILE A 82 -14.33 5.99 6.50
CA ILE A 82 -13.08 5.64 7.15
C ILE A 82 -13.34 5.01 8.51
#